data_806b4974f61b6ead631ac4dbf8975202
#
_entry.id   806b4974f61b6ead631ac4dbf8975202
#
_cell.length_a   1.000
_cell.length_b   1.000
_cell.length_c   1.000
_cell.angle_alpha   90.00
_cell.angle_beta   90.00
_cell.angle_gamma   90.00
#
_symmetry.space_group_name_H-M   'P 1'
#
loop_
_entity.id
_entity.type
_entity.pdbx_description
1 polymer ?
#
loop_
_entity_poly.entity_id
_entity_poly.type
_entity_poly.pdbx_seq_one_letter_code
_entity_poly.pdbx_strand_id
1 'polypeptide(L)'
;MKNISIIFAFLGLIFLFSLNSSLIESNSQATLELPSIISDRMVLQQQTDVNLWGWDKPGNTVTVKFRGQEVQTPVEVDGKWQVKIPSGEAGGPFNLTVEGSKEVTLKDVLVGEVWVAGGQSNMWWFVSRSDNSKQEISGANFQNIRVWDGNSSPRENGWPADTPQKTVSAKWELTTPKTVKNFPATAYFFAKELHQKLNVPIGIVHLAVPNREIETFLSQPLLAANFPETLAFWQLQKDAKTRPAQLFNGMVYPAIPYTPRGFIWWQGEANAKEAMQYRTLFPSLIQEWRSLSGNDNAPFLFVELANFLEKQTYPSEDDPWPRLREAQTEALKLPNTAMVSTIDILDENDNLSNIHPPNKQLAGKRLSLAAMATVYGEKDLVWRGPVYRSVEFKENQAIVTFDSAGKGLKIKGDELKGFALAGSNHRFFWADGKIEGNRVILTSEAVKQPVAVRYGWANNPVGNLYNEADLPAFPFRTDNWLLNWDESRFEAMSFLELAAYIQRNIQPSKPEIKSVWDEAYRGIKTDNKLLTVQRLQTLINQELEDEKLAIALEILLKKLKFPFLL
;
A
#
# COMPACT_ATOMS: atom_id res chain seq x y z
N MET A 1 22.63 85.40 -14.95
CA MET A 1 23.39 85.61 -16.20
C MET A 1 23.71 84.24 -16.76
N LYS A 2 23.29 84.06 -18.01
CA LYS A 2 23.59 83.02 -19.00
C LYS A 2 23.04 81.59 -18.73
N ASN A 3 21.93 81.39 -19.42
CA ASN A 3 21.39 80.10 -19.88
C ASN A 3 22.41 79.35 -20.75
N ILE A 4 22.46 77.98 -20.56
CA ILE A 4 22.96 77.09 -21.60
C ILE A 4 22.00 75.94 -21.68
N SER A 5 21.20 75.93 -22.76
CA SER A 5 20.39 74.79 -23.22
C SER A 5 21.35 73.78 -23.81
N ILE A 6 21.19 72.50 -23.36
CA ILE A 6 21.83 71.35 -24.01
C ILE A 6 20.79 70.58 -24.77
N ILE A 7 20.92 70.58 -26.09
CA ILE A 7 20.20 69.85 -27.07
C ILE A 7 20.65 68.38 -27.00
N PHE A 8 19.73 67.45 -26.71
CA PHE A 8 19.98 66.02 -26.88
C PHE A 8 19.79 65.64 -28.35
N ALA A 9 20.90 65.32 -29.01
CA ALA A 9 20.86 64.68 -30.33
C ALA A 9 20.73 63.18 -30.13
N PHE A 10 19.59 62.62 -30.63
CA PHE A 10 19.40 61.16 -30.74
C PHE A 10 20.28 60.65 -31.88
N LEU A 11 21.36 59.97 -31.56
CA LEU A 11 22.07 59.10 -32.49
C LEU A 11 21.63 57.67 -32.23
N GLY A 12 20.74 57.17 -33.09
CA GLY A 12 20.34 55.78 -33.15
C GLY A 12 21.51 54.90 -33.60
N LEU A 13 22.13 54.23 -32.65
CA LEU A 13 23.02 53.11 -32.95
C LEU A 13 22.17 51.86 -33.03
N ILE A 14 21.88 51.41 -34.26
CA ILE A 14 21.32 50.09 -34.54
C ILE A 14 22.45 49.11 -34.30
N PHE A 15 22.51 48.53 -33.09
CA PHE A 15 23.25 47.31 -32.85
C PHE A 15 22.42 46.14 -33.42
N LEU A 16 22.79 45.69 -34.59
CA LEU A 16 22.45 44.40 -35.12
C LEU A 16 23.16 43.35 -34.24
N PHE A 17 22.52 42.96 -33.15
CA PHE A 17 22.82 41.68 -32.53
C PHE A 17 22.36 40.58 -33.49
N SER A 18 23.26 40.07 -34.29
CA SER A 18 23.12 38.75 -34.88
C SER A 18 23.09 37.75 -33.73
N LEU A 19 21.89 37.40 -33.27
CA LEU A 19 21.61 36.21 -32.51
C LEU A 19 22.00 35.02 -33.42
N ASN A 20 23.27 34.65 -33.38
CA ASN A 20 23.66 33.30 -33.68
C ASN A 20 23.08 32.44 -32.53
N SER A 21 21.80 32.15 -32.60
CA SER A 21 21.22 30.96 -31.98
C SER A 21 21.79 29.77 -32.72
N SER A 22 23.01 29.38 -32.35
CA SER A 22 23.41 28.00 -32.51
C SER A 22 22.50 27.20 -31.58
N LEU A 23 21.27 26.97 -32.07
CA LEU A 23 20.54 25.76 -31.74
C LEU A 23 21.48 24.63 -32.16
N ILE A 24 22.31 24.19 -31.21
CA ILE A 24 22.82 22.83 -31.25
C ILE A 24 21.55 21.99 -31.10
N GLU A 25 20.83 21.80 -32.22
CA GLU A 25 20.03 20.61 -32.39
C GLU A 25 21.00 19.45 -32.11
N SER A 26 20.94 18.92 -30.89
CA SER A 26 21.34 17.56 -30.66
C SER A 26 20.37 16.72 -31.47
N ASN A 27 20.72 16.52 -32.73
CA ASN A 27 20.03 15.66 -33.68
C ASN A 27 20.31 14.20 -33.26
N SER A 28 20.02 13.84 -32.02
CA SER A 28 19.70 12.46 -31.69
C SER A 28 18.35 12.23 -32.37
N GLN A 29 18.36 11.63 -33.58
CA GLN A 29 17.13 11.20 -34.23
C GLN A 29 16.40 10.33 -33.21
N ALA A 30 15.34 10.88 -32.62
CA ALA A 30 14.47 10.11 -31.73
C ALA A 30 14.02 8.89 -32.53
N THR A 31 14.39 7.71 -32.05
CA THR A 31 14.00 6.45 -32.67
C THR A 31 12.96 5.79 -31.78
N LEU A 32 12.11 4.96 -32.35
CA LEU A 32 11.11 4.21 -31.62
C LEU A 32 11.73 3.51 -30.39
N GLU A 33 11.26 3.85 -29.20
CA GLU A 33 11.64 3.26 -27.91
C GLU A 33 10.42 2.68 -27.22
N LEU A 34 10.57 1.52 -26.61
CA LEU A 34 9.55 0.87 -25.77
C LEU A 34 10.07 0.79 -24.32
N PRO A 35 9.19 0.97 -23.32
CA PRO A 35 9.59 0.70 -21.94
C PRO A 35 9.90 -0.79 -21.75
N SER A 36 10.76 -1.13 -20.82
CA SER A 36 11.22 -2.52 -20.60
C SER A 36 10.10 -3.53 -20.30
N ILE A 37 8.97 -3.05 -19.77
CA ILE A 37 7.81 -3.89 -19.51
C ILE A 37 7.11 -4.33 -20.81
N ILE A 38 7.21 -3.54 -21.88
CA ILE A 38 6.73 -3.87 -23.23
C ILE A 38 7.90 -4.46 -24.03
N SER A 39 8.13 -5.75 -23.87
CA SER A 39 9.29 -6.45 -24.42
C SER A 39 8.98 -7.92 -24.69
N ASP A 40 9.94 -8.63 -25.25
CA ASP A 40 9.85 -10.08 -25.44
C ASP A 40 9.41 -10.78 -24.16
N ARG A 41 8.63 -11.85 -24.35
CA ARG A 41 8.12 -12.71 -23.25
C ARG A 41 7.10 -12.05 -22.33
N MET A 42 6.62 -10.83 -22.60
CA MET A 42 5.59 -10.20 -21.79
C MET A 42 4.30 -11.02 -21.77
N VAL A 43 3.49 -10.83 -20.73
CA VAL A 43 2.13 -11.36 -20.64
C VAL A 43 1.16 -10.20 -20.68
N LEU A 44 0.26 -10.16 -21.65
CA LEU A 44 -0.81 -9.16 -21.77
C LEU A 44 -2.07 -9.66 -21.06
N GLN A 45 -2.79 -8.75 -20.41
CA GLN A 45 -4.08 -9.08 -19.76
C GLN A 45 -5.08 -9.54 -20.81
N GLN A 46 -5.75 -10.71 -20.59
CA GLN A 46 -6.77 -11.24 -21.49
C GLN A 46 -8.10 -10.48 -21.44
N GLN A 47 -8.91 -10.62 -22.52
CA GLN A 47 -10.30 -10.17 -22.60
C GLN A 47 -10.51 -8.67 -22.29
N THR A 48 -9.54 -7.84 -22.70
CA THR A 48 -9.61 -6.40 -22.51
C THR A 48 -8.77 -5.68 -23.57
N ASP A 49 -8.98 -4.38 -23.67
CA ASP A 49 -8.07 -3.51 -24.41
C ASP A 49 -6.85 -3.23 -23.55
N VAL A 50 -5.68 -3.69 -23.98
CA VAL A 50 -4.42 -3.46 -23.29
C VAL A 50 -3.75 -2.19 -23.76
N ASN A 51 -3.18 -1.47 -22.82
CA ASN A 51 -2.47 -0.24 -23.08
C ASN A 51 -1.01 -0.54 -23.46
N LEU A 52 -0.59 0.00 -24.62
CA LEU A 52 0.79 -0.03 -25.08
C LEU A 52 1.26 1.40 -25.32
N TRP A 53 2.51 1.70 -24.98
CA TRP A 53 3.07 3.04 -25.09
C TRP A 53 4.57 3.01 -25.34
N GLY A 54 5.09 4.15 -25.75
CA GLY A 54 6.52 4.34 -25.98
C GLY A 54 6.83 5.75 -26.43
N TRP A 55 7.96 5.90 -27.08
CA TRP A 55 8.41 7.19 -27.58
C TRP A 55 8.89 7.02 -29.02
N ASP A 56 8.70 8.05 -29.83
CA ASP A 56 9.22 8.13 -31.19
C ASP A 56 9.32 9.62 -31.58
N LYS A 57 9.70 9.90 -32.81
CA LYS A 57 9.82 11.25 -33.34
C LYS A 57 8.45 11.92 -33.37
N PRO A 58 8.28 13.12 -32.78
CA PRO A 58 7.04 13.87 -32.83
C PRO A 58 6.50 14.05 -34.25
N GLY A 59 5.19 13.86 -34.40
CA GLY A 59 4.51 13.93 -35.70
C GLY A 59 4.56 12.65 -36.54
N ASN A 60 5.32 11.62 -36.13
CA ASN A 60 5.20 10.30 -36.74
C ASN A 60 3.87 9.64 -36.37
N THR A 61 3.48 8.61 -37.11
CA THR A 61 2.42 7.68 -36.75
C THR A 61 3.06 6.37 -36.34
N VAL A 62 2.62 5.84 -35.20
CA VAL A 62 3.01 4.50 -34.74
C VAL A 62 1.85 3.55 -35.01
N THR A 63 2.17 2.40 -35.60
CA THR A 63 1.23 1.31 -35.89
C THR A 63 1.59 0.10 -35.02
N VAL A 64 0.60 -0.42 -34.28
CA VAL A 64 0.73 -1.65 -33.48
C VAL A 64 -0.09 -2.75 -34.13
N LYS A 65 0.54 -3.91 -34.37
CA LYS A 65 -0.08 -5.10 -34.98
C LYS A 65 -0.03 -6.28 -34.01
N PHE A 66 -1.18 -6.83 -33.69
CA PHE A 66 -1.29 -7.97 -32.80
C PHE A 66 -2.49 -8.86 -33.13
N ARG A 67 -2.28 -10.14 -33.36
CA ARG A 67 -3.33 -11.17 -33.60
C ARG A 67 -4.33 -10.76 -34.71
N GLY A 68 -3.84 -10.17 -35.79
CA GLY A 68 -4.67 -9.71 -36.91
C GLY A 68 -5.35 -8.37 -36.71
N GLN A 69 -5.20 -7.75 -35.52
CA GLN A 69 -5.61 -6.38 -35.27
C GLN A 69 -4.49 -5.41 -35.62
N GLU A 70 -4.84 -4.24 -36.11
CA GLU A 70 -3.94 -3.13 -36.40
C GLU A 70 -4.54 -1.84 -35.86
N VAL A 71 -3.78 -1.11 -35.04
CA VAL A 71 -4.20 0.17 -34.48
C VAL A 71 -3.09 1.20 -34.64
N GLN A 72 -3.48 2.41 -35.01
CA GLN A 72 -2.55 3.52 -35.26
C GLN A 72 -2.78 4.66 -34.26
N THR A 73 -1.70 5.35 -33.91
CA THR A 73 -1.72 6.51 -33.03
C THR A 73 -0.66 7.52 -33.47
N PRO A 74 -0.93 8.84 -33.41
CA PRO A 74 0.10 9.85 -33.63
C PRO A 74 1.07 9.89 -32.43
N VAL A 75 2.29 10.31 -32.72
CA VAL A 75 3.28 10.65 -31.69
C VAL A 75 3.08 12.11 -31.29
N GLU A 76 2.86 12.35 -30.01
CA GLU A 76 2.61 13.67 -29.43
C GLU A 76 3.85 14.58 -29.53
N VAL A 77 3.67 15.86 -29.23
CA VAL A 77 4.75 16.87 -29.30
C VAL A 77 5.91 16.61 -28.33
N ASP A 78 5.65 15.89 -27.24
CA ASP A 78 6.66 15.44 -26.27
C ASP A 78 7.38 14.13 -26.67
N GLY A 79 7.04 13.60 -27.85
CA GLY A 79 7.58 12.35 -28.38
C GLY A 79 6.90 11.09 -27.85
N LYS A 80 5.88 11.21 -27.00
CA LYS A 80 5.15 10.08 -26.44
C LYS A 80 4.04 9.61 -27.39
N TRP A 81 3.79 8.31 -27.44
CA TRP A 81 2.65 7.70 -28.06
C TRP A 81 2.00 6.67 -27.14
N GLN A 82 0.73 6.46 -27.29
CA GLN A 82 -0.05 5.48 -26.55
C GLN A 82 -1.20 4.95 -27.40
N VAL A 83 -1.47 3.66 -27.28
CA VAL A 83 -2.57 3.00 -27.99
C VAL A 83 -3.18 1.90 -27.14
N LYS A 84 -4.46 1.68 -27.30
CA LYS A 84 -5.16 0.51 -26.75
C LYS A 84 -5.45 -0.48 -27.87
N ILE A 85 -5.13 -1.77 -27.65
CA ILE A 85 -5.36 -2.85 -28.60
C ILE A 85 -6.05 -4.03 -27.92
N PRO A 86 -7.10 -4.62 -28.53
CA PRO A 86 -7.76 -5.80 -28.00
C PRO A 86 -6.78 -6.97 -27.86
N SER A 87 -6.67 -7.53 -26.65
CA SER A 87 -5.79 -8.68 -26.39
C SER A 87 -6.39 -10.02 -26.81
N GLY A 88 -7.71 -10.15 -26.72
CA GLY A 88 -8.45 -11.38 -26.97
C GLY A 88 -8.33 -12.43 -25.86
N GLU A 89 -8.62 -13.68 -26.18
CA GLU A 89 -8.58 -14.82 -25.29
C GLU A 89 -7.16 -15.22 -24.92
N ALA A 90 -6.99 -15.86 -23.74
CA ALA A 90 -5.72 -16.40 -23.27
C ALA A 90 -5.06 -17.34 -24.30
N GLY A 91 -3.76 -17.34 -24.35
CA GLY A 91 -2.98 -18.21 -25.21
C GLY A 91 -1.62 -17.63 -25.59
N GLY A 92 -1.04 -18.17 -26.64
CA GLY A 92 0.27 -17.80 -27.15
C GLY A 92 1.19 -19.03 -27.28
N PRO A 93 2.47 -18.82 -27.65
CA PRO A 93 3.12 -17.53 -27.87
C PRO A 93 2.71 -16.83 -29.17
N PHE A 94 2.63 -15.51 -29.11
CA PHE A 94 2.35 -14.64 -30.26
C PHE A 94 3.51 -13.68 -30.53
N ASN A 95 3.50 -13.05 -31.71
CA ASN A 95 4.34 -11.89 -32.01
C ASN A 95 3.48 -10.63 -31.95
N LEU A 96 4.06 -9.53 -31.48
CA LEU A 96 3.48 -8.19 -31.51
C LEU A 96 4.46 -7.26 -32.22
N THR A 97 4.01 -6.56 -33.25
CA THR A 97 4.86 -5.65 -34.02
C THR A 97 4.46 -4.19 -33.74
N VAL A 98 5.45 -3.35 -33.53
CA VAL A 98 5.33 -1.90 -33.40
C VAL A 98 6.14 -1.25 -34.53
N GLU A 99 5.47 -0.52 -35.38
CA GLU A 99 6.06 0.18 -36.53
C GLU A 99 5.98 1.69 -36.28
N GLY A 100 7.10 2.36 -36.34
CA GLY A 100 7.26 3.82 -36.23
C GLY A 100 8.45 4.28 -37.08
N SER A 101 9.37 5.05 -36.50
CA SER A 101 10.65 5.39 -37.16
C SER A 101 11.51 4.16 -37.46
N LYS A 102 11.26 3.05 -36.81
CA LYS A 102 11.76 1.70 -37.11
C LYS A 102 10.68 0.67 -36.78
N GLU A 103 10.87 -0.56 -37.22
CA GLU A 103 10.04 -1.70 -36.83
C GLU A 103 10.67 -2.44 -35.65
N VAL A 104 9.85 -2.81 -34.68
CA VAL A 104 10.21 -3.66 -33.53
C VAL A 104 9.20 -4.79 -33.43
N THR A 105 9.65 -6.04 -33.58
CA THR A 105 8.82 -7.23 -33.38
C THR A 105 9.15 -7.87 -32.04
N LEU A 106 8.20 -7.84 -31.12
CA LEU A 106 8.27 -8.52 -29.82
C LEU A 106 7.81 -9.97 -29.97
N LYS A 107 8.63 -10.88 -29.46
CA LYS A 107 8.44 -12.32 -29.60
C LYS A 107 8.02 -12.99 -28.30
N ASP A 108 7.41 -14.16 -28.45
CA ASP A 108 7.01 -15.00 -27.30
C ASP A 108 6.06 -14.24 -26.33
N VAL A 109 5.12 -13.44 -26.88
CA VAL A 109 4.10 -12.73 -26.12
C VAL A 109 2.98 -13.70 -25.74
N LEU A 110 2.62 -13.75 -24.46
CA LEU A 110 1.46 -14.50 -23.99
C LEU A 110 0.29 -13.54 -23.68
N VAL A 111 -0.91 -14.08 -23.75
CA VAL A 111 -2.13 -13.45 -23.25
C VAL A 111 -2.67 -14.29 -22.10
N GLY A 112 -2.96 -13.68 -20.96
CA GLY A 112 -3.42 -14.37 -19.77
C GLY A 112 -3.82 -13.41 -18.66
N GLU A 113 -3.60 -13.77 -17.41
CA GLU A 113 -3.90 -12.92 -16.27
C GLU A 113 -2.65 -12.16 -15.80
N VAL A 114 -2.74 -10.84 -15.68
CA VAL A 114 -1.63 -9.99 -15.23
C VAL A 114 -1.94 -9.39 -13.86
N TRP A 115 -1.05 -9.61 -12.90
CA TRP A 115 -1.18 -9.08 -11.56
C TRP A 115 0.03 -8.23 -11.17
N VAL A 116 -0.23 -7.06 -10.58
CA VAL A 116 0.82 -6.23 -10.01
C VAL A 116 1.02 -6.62 -8.55
N ALA A 117 2.25 -6.97 -8.18
CA ALA A 117 2.64 -7.36 -6.83
C ALA A 117 3.48 -6.26 -6.18
N GLY A 118 2.87 -5.46 -5.32
CA GLY A 118 3.50 -4.33 -4.64
C GLY A 118 3.69 -4.55 -3.14
N GLY A 119 4.50 -3.71 -2.51
CA GLY A 119 4.71 -3.74 -1.08
C GLY A 119 6.15 -3.65 -0.62
N GLN A 120 6.48 -4.30 0.51
CA GLN A 120 7.83 -4.29 1.04
C GLN A 120 8.45 -5.70 1.16
N SER A 121 9.32 -5.91 2.11
CA SER A 121 10.16 -7.10 2.24
C SER A 121 9.40 -8.43 2.21
N ASN A 122 8.21 -8.53 2.77
CA ASN A 122 7.41 -9.75 2.76
C ASN A 122 6.84 -10.08 1.36
N MET A 123 6.58 -9.08 0.51
CA MET A 123 6.26 -9.30 -0.91
C MET A 123 7.53 -9.51 -1.76
N TRP A 124 8.64 -8.85 -1.41
CA TRP A 124 9.94 -8.98 -2.09
C TRP A 124 10.66 -10.32 -1.79
N TRP A 125 10.34 -11.01 -0.69
CA TRP A 125 11.01 -12.22 -0.21
C TRP A 125 11.13 -13.29 -1.30
N PHE A 126 12.33 -13.84 -1.48
CA PHE A 126 12.61 -14.77 -2.58
C PHE A 126 12.20 -16.22 -2.27
N VAL A 127 11.83 -16.97 -3.31
CA VAL A 127 11.53 -18.42 -3.23
C VAL A 127 12.68 -19.19 -2.57
N SER A 128 13.93 -18.84 -2.87
CA SER A 128 15.12 -19.48 -2.27
C SER A 128 15.23 -19.34 -0.76
N ARG A 129 14.49 -18.40 -0.16
CA ARG A 129 14.48 -18.15 1.30
C ARG A 129 13.18 -18.61 1.96
N SER A 130 12.28 -19.23 1.21
CA SER A 130 10.98 -19.70 1.71
C SER A 130 11.06 -21.17 2.15
N ASP A 131 10.08 -21.62 2.89
CA ASP A 131 9.92 -23.03 3.23
C ASP A 131 9.88 -23.90 1.98
N ASN A 132 10.34 -25.12 2.11
CA ASN A 132 10.39 -26.09 1.01
C ASN A 132 11.06 -25.58 -0.27
N SER A 133 11.93 -24.55 -0.17
CA SER A 133 12.55 -23.88 -1.33
C SER A 133 13.27 -24.84 -2.28
N LYS A 134 13.98 -25.85 -1.77
CA LYS A 134 14.69 -26.84 -2.60
C LYS A 134 13.72 -27.62 -3.49
N GLN A 135 12.61 -28.08 -2.93
CA GLN A 135 11.58 -28.82 -3.69
C GLN A 135 10.89 -27.91 -4.70
N GLU A 136 10.51 -26.70 -4.29
CA GLU A 136 9.85 -25.72 -5.17
C GLU A 136 10.76 -25.33 -6.34
N ILE A 137 12.04 -25.06 -6.09
CA ILE A 137 13.00 -24.70 -7.15
C ILE A 137 13.21 -25.87 -8.13
N SER A 138 13.41 -27.08 -7.61
CA SER A 138 13.65 -28.25 -8.49
C SER A 138 12.44 -28.61 -9.36
N GLY A 139 11.22 -28.38 -8.85
CA GLY A 139 9.96 -28.64 -9.56
C GLY A 139 9.47 -27.48 -10.44
N ALA A 140 10.15 -26.34 -10.46
CA ALA A 140 9.68 -25.15 -11.15
C ALA A 140 9.93 -25.23 -12.67
N ASN A 141 8.91 -25.70 -13.38
CA ASN A 141 8.89 -25.73 -14.86
C ASN A 141 7.55 -25.21 -15.37
N PHE A 142 7.26 -23.92 -15.12
CA PHE A 142 6.00 -23.26 -15.47
C PHE A 142 6.28 -22.10 -16.42
N GLN A 143 6.60 -22.37 -17.68
CA GLN A 143 6.97 -21.34 -18.66
C GLN A 143 5.83 -20.35 -18.95
N ASN A 144 4.61 -20.70 -18.62
CA ASN A 144 3.43 -19.84 -18.70
C ASN A 144 3.26 -18.92 -17.45
N ILE A 145 4.08 -19.08 -16.42
CA ILE A 145 4.18 -18.11 -15.32
C ILE A 145 5.42 -17.27 -15.57
N ARG A 146 5.24 -15.96 -15.71
CA ARG A 146 6.33 -15.02 -16.03
C ARG A 146 6.35 -13.87 -15.05
N VAL A 147 7.54 -13.42 -14.71
CA VAL A 147 7.76 -12.31 -13.77
C VAL A 147 8.57 -11.23 -14.45
N TRP A 148 8.04 -10.01 -14.45
CA TRP A 148 8.78 -8.79 -14.70
C TRP A 148 9.11 -8.17 -13.35
N ASP A 149 10.40 -8.19 -12.97
CA ASP A 149 10.82 -7.71 -11.66
C ASP A 149 11.40 -6.31 -11.77
N GLY A 150 10.59 -5.31 -11.45
CA GLY A 150 10.97 -3.90 -11.41
C GLY A 150 12.00 -3.58 -10.32
N ASN A 151 12.20 -4.48 -9.34
CA ASN A 151 13.26 -4.41 -8.35
C ASN A 151 14.26 -5.56 -8.53
N SER A 152 14.74 -5.77 -9.77
CA SER A 152 15.68 -6.85 -10.07
C SER A 152 16.93 -6.80 -9.19
N SER A 153 17.21 -7.94 -8.53
CA SER A 153 18.39 -8.14 -7.67
C SER A 153 19.70 -7.69 -8.35
N PRO A 154 20.64 -7.02 -7.64
CA PRO A 154 20.77 -7.00 -6.19
C PRO A 154 20.31 -5.70 -5.50
N ARG A 155 19.32 -4.97 -6.01
CA ARG A 155 18.96 -3.63 -5.51
C ARG A 155 17.95 -3.70 -4.37
N GLU A 156 18.41 -3.77 -3.14
CA GLU A 156 17.55 -3.70 -1.95
C GLU A 156 16.85 -2.35 -1.77
N ASN A 157 17.27 -1.32 -2.51
CA ASN A 157 16.71 0.04 -2.42
C ASN A 157 15.69 0.36 -3.52
N GLY A 158 15.41 -0.57 -4.46
CA GLY A 158 14.59 -0.28 -5.63
C GLY A 158 15.29 0.70 -6.59
N TRP A 159 14.49 1.49 -7.29
CA TRP A 159 14.93 2.52 -8.24
C TRP A 159 14.38 3.88 -7.79
N PRO A 160 14.89 4.47 -6.69
CA PRO A 160 14.41 5.79 -6.27
C PRO A 160 14.78 6.85 -7.29
N ALA A 161 13.81 7.71 -7.62
CA ALA A 161 14.01 8.83 -8.54
C ALA A 161 13.23 10.06 -8.07
N ASP A 162 13.83 11.24 -8.23
CA ASP A 162 13.17 12.49 -7.85
C ASP A 162 12.08 12.92 -8.85
N THR A 163 12.15 12.39 -10.08
CA THR A 163 11.18 12.67 -11.15
C THR A 163 10.71 11.36 -11.81
N PRO A 164 9.49 11.34 -12.36
CA PRO A 164 8.96 10.19 -13.08
C PRO A 164 9.90 9.70 -14.18
N GLN A 165 10.22 8.41 -14.17
CA GLN A 165 11.11 7.76 -15.14
C GLN A 165 10.32 7.17 -16.31
N LYS A 166 10.94 7.13 -17.48
CA LYS A 166 10.35 6.50 -18.66
C LYS A 166 10.26 4.98 -18.56
N THR A 167 11.25 4.37 -17.94
CA THR A 167 11.40 2.91 -17.87
C THR A 167 12.26 2.50 -16.67
N VAL A 168 12.20 1.23 -16.34
CA VAL A 168 13.05 0.54 -15.35
C VAL A 168 13.92 -0.48 -16.07
N SER A 169 15.15 -0.67 -15.63
CA SER A 169 16.02 -1.72 -16.17
C SER A 169 15.58 -3.10 -15.66
N ALA A 170 14.59 -3.69 -16.30
CA ALA A 170 14.00 -4.97 -15.96
C ALA A 170 13.63 -5.76 -17.23
N LYS A 171 13.30 -7.03 -17.08
CA LYS A 171 12.88 -7.91 -18.20
C LYS A 171 11.90 -8.96 -17.69
N TRP A 172 11.08 -9.50 -18.58
CA TRP A 172 10.28 -10.67 -18.32
C TRP A 172 11.13 -11.95 -18.25
N GLU A 173 11.00 -12.68 -17.16
CA GLU A 173 11.67 -13.96 -16.95
C GLU A 173 10.68 -15.10 -16.86
N LEU A 174 11.03 -16.23 -17.52
CA LEU A 174 10.26 -17.49 -17.46
C LEU A 174 10.50 -18.18 -16.11
N THR A 175 9.52 -18.90 -15.61
CA THR A 175 9.67 -19.77 -14.44
C THR A 175 10.41 -21.05 -14.80
N THR A 176 11.64 -21.15 -14.37
CA THR A 176 12.52 -22.31 -14.48
C THR A 176 13.27 -22.54 -13.16
N PRO A 177 13.89 -23.70 -12.91
CA PRO A 177 14.72 -23.90 -11.71
C PRO A 177 15.85 -22.86 -11.56
N LYS A 178 16.32 -22.30 -12.66
CA LYS A 178 17.39 -21.28 -12.66
C LYS A 178 16.89 -19.91 -12.21
N THR A 179 15.70 -19.51 -12.64
CA THR A 179 15.15 -18.16 -12.44
C THR A 179 14.31 -18.06 -11.18
N VAL A 180 13.45 -19.05 -10.89
CA VAL A 180 12.46 -19.03 -9.81
C VAL A 180 13.07 -18.80 -8.42
N LYS A 181 14.30 -19.21 -8.18
CA LYS A 181 14.98 -19.01 -6.89
C LYS A 181 15.04 -17.54 -6.45
N ASN A 182 15.03 -16.63 -7.43
CA ASN A 182 15.07 -15.18 -7.21
C ASN A 182 13.69 -14.50 -7.42
N PHE A 183 12.64 -15.26 -7.68
CA PHE A 183 11.30 -14.68 -7.81
C PHE A 183 10.72 -14.31 -6.44
N PRO A 184 9.88 -13.27 -6.39
CA PRO A 184 9.14 -12.89 -5.19
C PRO A 184 8.19 -14.04 -4.80
N ALA A 185 8.46 -14.67 -3.66
CA ALA A 185 7.83 -15.94 -3.29
C ALA A 185 6.30 -15.84 -3.15
N THR A 186 5.80 -14.82 -2.43
CA THR A 186 4.36 -14.65 -2.24
C THR A 186 3.64 -14.51 -3.57
N ALA A 187 4.17 -13.69 -4.48
CA ALA A 187 3.59 -13.48 -5.81
C ALA A 187 3.73 -14.72 -6.71
N TYR A 188 4.86 -15.43 -6.62
CA TYR A 188 5.05 -16.68 -7.35
C TYR A 188 4.07 -17.78 -6.89
N PHE A 189 3.90 -17.98 -5.60
CA PHE A 189 2.94 -18.97 -5.10
C PHE A 189 1.49 -18.61 -5.44
N PHE A 190 1.14 -17.33 -5.36
CA PHE A 190 -0.14 -16.82 -5.85
C PHE A 190 -0.35 -17.14 -7.34
N ALA A 191 0.64 -16.83 -8.19
CA ALA A 191 0.57 -17.10 -9.62
C ALA A 191 0.49 -18.61 -9.95
N LYS A 192 1.23 -19.44 -9.20
CA LYS A 192 1.22 -20.90 -9.35
C LYS A 192 -0.17 -21.48 -9.06
N GLU A 193 -0.79 -21.09 -7.96
CA GLU A 193 -2.16 -21.49 -7.60
C GLU A 193 -3.18 -21.03 -8.66
N LEU A 194 -3.10 -19.77 -9.13
CA LEU A 194 -3.99 -19.28 -10.18
C LEU A 194 -3.78 -20.02 -11.51
N HIS A 195 -2.54 -20.23 -11.91
CA HIS A 195 -2.23 -20.98 -13.13
C HIS A 195 -2.82 -22.39 -13.12
N GLN A 196 -2.70 -23.08 -11.98
CA GLN A 196 -3.25 -24.42 -11.82
C GLN A 196 -4.78 -24.45 -11.85
N LYS A 197 -5.44 -23.40 -11.35
CA LYS A 197 -6.90 -23.31 -11.30
C LYS A 197 -7.52 -22.83 -12.60
N LEU A 198 -6.93 -21.80 -13.20
CA LEU A 198 -7.49 -21.16 -14.40
C LEU A 198 -6.98 -21.77 -15.70
N ASN A 199 -5.85 -22.48 -15.65
CA ASN A 199 -5.16 -23.05 -16.82
C ASN A 199 -4.84 -22.01 -17.92
N VAL A 200 -4.50 -20.78 -17.52
CA VAL A 200 -4.09 -19.68 -18.41
C VAL A 200 -2.69 -19.17 -18.04
N PRO A 201 -1.99 -18.49 -18.93
CA PRO A 201 -0.73 -17.81 -18.61
C PRO A 201 -0.93 -16.78 -17.49
N ILE A 202 0.08 -16.63 -16.62
CA ILE A 202 0.06 -15.64 -15.53
C ILE A 202 1.31 -14.76 -15.63
N GLY A 203 1.10 -13.44 -15.68
CA GLY A 203 2.15 -12.43 -15.62
C GLY A 203 2.14 -11.73 -14.26
N ILE A 204 3.32 -11.64 -13.64
CA ILE A 204 3.52 -10.86 -12.41
C ILE A 204 4.38 -9.65 -12.73
N VAL A 205 3.87 -8.46 -12.43
CA VAL A 205 4.64 -7.20 -12.42
C VAL A 205 5.00 -6.89 -10.98
N HIS A 206 6.27 -7.10 -10.61
CA HIS A 206 6.73 -6.99 -9.23
C HIS A 206 7.31 -5.61 -8.93
N LEU A 207 6.73 -4.91 -7.92
CA LEU A 207 7.05 -3.54 -7.52
C LEU A 207 7.29 -3.41 -6.02
N ALA A 208 7.80 -4.44 -5.34
CA ALA A 208 8.05 -4.39 -3.90
C ALA A 208 9.51 -4.04 -3.59
N VAL A 209 9.73 -3.26 -2.52
CA VAL A 209 11.05 -2.85 -2.05
C VAL A 209 11.14 -3.02 -0.52
N PRO A 210 12.17 -3.71 0.01
CA PRO A 210 12.31 -3.96 1.43
C PRO A 210 12.41 -2.68 2.26
N ASN A 211 11.81 -2.71 3.45
CA ASN A 211 11.90 -1.64 4.45
C ASN A 211 11.56 -0.26 3.87
N ARG A 212 10.36 -0.16 3.26
CA ARG A 212 9.86 1.10 2.69
C ARG A 212 8.48 1.43 3.20
N GLU A 213 8.34 2.67 3.57
CA GLU A 213 7.09 3.30 3.96
C GLU A 213 6.19 3.49 2.72
N ILE A 214 4.88 3.45 2.94
CA ILE A 214 3.87 3.53 1.87
C ILE A 214 3.97 4.82 1.07
N GLU A 215 4.39 5.92 1.69
CA GLU A 215 4.57 7.25 1.07
C GLU A 215 5.55 7.24 -0.09
N THR A 216 6.48 6.31 -0.09
CA THR A 216 7.46 6.18 -1.18
C THR A 216 6.83 5.67 -2.48
N PHE A 217 5.67 5.00 -2.39
CA PHE A 217 4.91 4.43 -3.49
C PHE A 217 3.73 5.28 -3.98
N LEU A 218 3.53 6.47 -3.37
CA LEU A 218 2.52 7.46 -3.74
C LEU A 218 3.14 8.59 -4.55
N SER A 219 2.35 9.21 -5.42
CA SER A 219 2.84 10.34 -6.21
C SER A 219 3.03 11.61 -5.37
N GLN A 220 4.00 12.45 -5.78
CA GLN A 220 4.22 13.75 -5.16
C GLN A 220 2.98 14.67 -5.23
N PRO A 221 2.22 14.75 -6.35
CA PRO A 221 1.00 15.54 -6.42
C PRO A 221 -0.06 15.09 -5.43
N LEU A 222 -0.31 13.78 -5.28
CA LEU A 222 -1.29 13.25 -4.33
C LEU A 222 -0.87 13.56 -2.89
N LEU A 223 0.40 13.33 -2.55
CA LEU A 223 0.93 13.62 -1.22
C LEU A 223 0.84 15.12 -0.89
N ALA A 224 1.15 15.99 -1.85
CA ALA A 224 1.07 17.43 -1.66
C ALA A 224 -0.38 17.93 -1.47
N ALA A 225 -1.33 17.33 -2.18
CA ALA A 225 -2.73 17.71 -2.09
C ALA A 225 -3.42 17.21 -0.80
N ASN A 226 -3.14 15.97 -0.39
CA ASN A 226 -3.90 15.30 0.66
C ASN A 226 -3.11 15.07 1.96
N PHE A 227 -1.77 15.09 1.90
CA PHE A 227 -0.88 14.75 3.03
C PHE A 227 0.32 15.72 3.15
N PRO A 228 0.10 17.06 3.11
CA PRO A 228 1.19 18.03 3.12
C PRO A 228 2.06 17.95 4.38
N GLU A 229 1.49 17.52 5.51
CA GLU A 229 2.23 17.36 6.76
C GLU A 229 3.18 16.15 6.70
N THR A 230 2.77 15.09 6.03
CA THR A 230 3.62 13.92 5.78
C THR A 230 4.87 14.35 4.99
N LEU A 231 4.69 15.17 3.96
CA LEU A 231 5.83 15.73 3.22
C LEU A 231 6.70 16.63 4.08
N ALA A 232 6.09 17.49 4.93
CA ALA A 232 6.84 18.36 5.84
C ALA A 232 7.66 17.54 6.85
N PHE A 233 7.09 16.46 7.40
CA PHE A 233 7.81 15.51 8.26
C PHE A 233 9.02 14.90 7.55
N TRP A 234 8.83 14.39 6.34
CA TRP A 234 9.91 13.78 5.58
C TRP A 234 11.03 14.76 5.17
N GLN A 235 10.73 16.05 5.01
CA GLN A 235 11.75 17.08 4.77
C GLN A 235 12.74 17.21 5.94
N LEU A 236 12.31 16.85 7.16
CA LEU A 236 13.15 16.85 8.35
C LEU A 236 14.03 15.59 8.46
N GLN A 237 13.69 14.51 7.75
CA GLN A 237 14.40 13.23 7.77
C GLN A 237 15.59 13.26 6.78
N LYS A 238 16.67 13.98 7.14
CA LYS A 238 17.83 14.23 6.24
C LYS A 238 18.56 12.95 5.82
N ASP A 239 18.54 11.92 6.67
CA ASP A 239 19.28 10.66 6.47
C ASP A 239 18.43 9.56 5.85
N ALA A 240 17.21 9.84 5.42
CA ALA A 240 16.34 8.86 4.79
C ALA A 240 16.93 8.39 3.45
N LYS A 241 17.10 7.07 3.31
CA LYS A 241 17.64 6.43 2.09
C LYS A 241 16.70 6.54 0.89
N THR A 242 15.41 6.66 1.13
CA THR A 242 14.37 6.84 0.12
C THR A 242 13.32 7.80 0.69
N ARG A 243 12.88 8.75 -0.11
CA ARG A 243 11.91 9.78 0.27
C ARG A 243 10.54 9.51 -0.35
N PRO A 244 9.47 10.16 0.16
CA PRO A 244 8.16 10.10 -0.47
C PRO A 244 8.22 10.30 -1.99
N ALA A 245 7.38 9.59 -2.71
CA ALA A 245 7.25 9.56 -4.17
C ALA A 245 8.46 9.01 -4.95
N GLN A 246 9.62 8.74 -4.35
CA GLN A 246 10.80 8.33 -5.12
C GLN A 246 10.66 6.93 -5.75
N LEU A 247 10.03 5.96 -5.08
CA LEU A 247 9.75 4.66 -5.68
C LEU A 247 8.56 4.74 -6.65
N PHE A 248 7.60 5.62 -6.36
CA PHE A 248 6.57 5.93 -7.33
C PHE A 248 7.19 6.41 -8.64
N ASN A 249 8.03 7.42 -8.60
CA ASN A 249 8.69 7.97 -9.79
C ASN A 249 9.59 6.98 -10.53
N GLY A 250 10.34 6.19 -9.77
CA GLY A 250 11.35 5.28 -10.32
C GLY A 250 10.82 3.92 -10.79
N MET A 251 9.71 3.42 -10.21
CA MET A 251 9.24 2.06 -10.43
C MET A 251 7.75 1.97 -10.77
N VAL A 252 6.90 2.67 -10.00
CA VAL A 252 5.45 2.57 -10.16
C VAL A 252 4.99 3.27 -11.43
N TYR A 253 5.36 4.54 -11.59
CA TYR A 253 4.98 5.36 -12.74
C TYR A 253 5.34 4.72 -14.09
N PRO A 254 6.55 4.16 -14.31
CA PRO A 254 6.89 3.51 -15.58
C PRO A 254 6.25 2.13 -15.80
N ALA A 255 5.59 1.54 -14.79
CA ALA A 255 5.03 0.19 -14.88
C ALA A 255 3.50 0.14 -14.82
N ILE A 256 2.87 1.00 -14.02
CA ILE A 256 1.42 0.94 -13.75
C ILE A 256 0.54 1.14 -14.99
N PRO A 257 0.90 1.92 -16.02
CA PRO A 257 0.08 1.99 -17.25
C PRO A 257 -0.10 0.63 -17.96
N TYR A 258 0.67 -0.39 -17.59
CA TYR A 258 0.53 -1.76 -18.09
C TYR A 258 -0.74 -2.38 -17.52
N THR A 259 -1.75 -2.58 -18.34
CA THR A 259 -3.11 -2.99 -17.94
C THR A 259 -3.11 -4.29 -17.14
N PRO A 260 -3.34 -4.29 -15.82
CA PRO A 260 -3.43 -5.51 -15.03
C PRO A 260 -4.87 -6.00 -14.87
N ARG A 261 -5.05 -7.27 -14.45
CA ARG A 261 -6.28 -7.73 -13.84
C ARG A 261 -6.54 -7.03 -12.51
N GLY A 262 -5.50 -6.92 -11.68
CA GLY A 262 -5.59 -6.34 -10.36
C GLY A 262 -4.24 -6.30 -9.64
N PHE A 263 -4.30 -6.06 -8.35
CA PHE A 263 -3.14 -5.83 -7.49
C PHE A 263 -3.14 -6.80 -6.32
N ILE A 264 -1.94 -7.24 -5.91
CA ILE A 264 -1.69 -7.90 -4.63
C ILE A 264 -0.66 -7.07 -3.85
N TRP A 265 -0.91 -6.89 -2.53
CA TRP A 265 -0.10 -5.99 -1.72
C TRP A 265 0.27 -6.60 -0.37
N TRP A 266 1.54 -6.49 0.04
CA TRP A 266 1.98 -6.84 1.39
C TRP A 266 2.98 -5.80 1.91
N GLN A 267 2.50 -4.92 2.75
CA GLN A 267 3.27 -3.84 3.35
C GLN A 267 2.54 -3.32 4.60
N GLY A 268 3.26 -2.67 5.48
CA GLY A 268 2.73 -2.00 6.66
C GLY A 268 3.75 -1.97 7.79
N GLU A 269 4.69 -2.89 7.81
CA GLU A 269 5.68 -3.04 8.87
C GLU A 269 6.50 -1.76 9.07
N ALA A 270 6.89 -1.09 7.98
CA ALA A 270 7.63 0.16 8.03
C ALA A 270 6.79 1.35 8.55
N ASN A 271 5.46 1.26 8.45
CA ASN A 271 4.51 2.27 8.93
C ASN A 271 3.82 1.90 10.25
N ALA A 272 4.28 0.84 10.94
CA ALA A 272 3.58 0.35 12.13
C ALA A 272 3.44 1.43 13.22
N LYS A 273 4.43 2.29 13.38
CA LYS A 273 4.40 3.42 14.32
C LYS A 273 3.46 4.54 13.90
N GLU A 274 3.18 4.67 12.60
CA GLU A 274 2.31 5.67 11.98
C GLU A 274 0.97 5.06 11.54
N ALA A 275 0.47 4.06 12.27
CA ALA A 275 -0.77 3.34 11.95
C ALA A 275 -1.97 4.27 11.68
N MET A 276 -2.07 5.39 12.41
CA MET A 276 -3.15 6.37 12.19
C MET A 276 -3.07 7.05 10.83
N GLN A 277 -1.88 7.37 10.34
CA GLN A 277 -1.69 7.90 8.98
C GLN A 277 -2.02 6.83 7.94
N TYR A 278 -1.62 5.60 8.20
CA TYR A 278 -1.83 4.48 7.29
C TYR A 278 -3.32 4.26 6.97
N ARG A 279 -4.24 4.56 7.90
CA ARG A 279 -5.69 4.49 7.70
C ARG A 279 -6.19 5.29 6.48
N THR A 280 -5.49 6.34 6.11
CA THR A 280 -5.83 7.21 4.98
C THR A 280 -4.87 7.05 3.80
N LEU A 281 -3.58 6.83 4.06
CA LEU A 281 -2.58 6.63 3.01
C LEU A 281 -2.84 5.36 2.19
N PHE A 282 -3.20 4.26 2.84
CA PHE A 282 -3.40 3.00 2.13
C PHE A 282 -4.63 3.00 1.21
N PRO A 283 -5.83 3.45 1.61
CA PRO A 283 -6.92 3.67 0.67
C PRO A 283 -6.57 4.62 -0.47
N SER A 284 -5.79 5.67 -0.21
CA SER A 284 -5.36 6.61 -1.25
C SER A 284 -4.40 5.97 -2.26
N LEU A 285 -3.49 5.10 -1.81
CA LEU A 285 -2.63 4.31 -2.71
C LEU A 285 -3.46 3.43 -3.64
N ILE A 286 -4.46 2.72 -3.09
CA ILE A 286 -5.35 1.86 -3.88
C ILE A 286 -6.05 2.66 -4.98
N GLN A 287 -6.61 3.81 -4.63
CA GLN A 287 -7.32 4.66 -5.58
C GLN A 287 -6.37 5.22 -6.65
N GLU A 288 -5.19 5.69 -6.27
CA GLU A 288 -4.19 6.21 -7.20
C GLU A 288 -3.71 5.14 -8.19
N TRP A 289 -3.34 3.94 -7.70
CA TRP A 289 -2.87 2.86 -8.57
C TRP A 289 -3.94 2.35 -9.52
N ARG A 290 -5.19 2.28 -9.07
CA ARG A 290 -6.34 1.98 -9.92
C ARG A 290 -6.51 3.01 -11.05
N SER A 291 -6.52 4.28 -10.69
CA SER A 291 -6.66 5.39 -11.65
C SER A 291 -5.55 5.37 -12.71
N LEU A 292 -4.29 5.21 -12.27
CA LEU A 292 -3.14 5.14 -13.16
C LEU A 292 -3.16 3.92 -14.09
N SER A 293 -3.72 2.80 -13.65
CA SER A 293 -3.89 1.60 -14.49
C SER A 293 -5.05 1.71 -15.50
N GLY A 294 -5.84 2.79 -15.41
CA GLY A 294 -7.03 3.00 -16.24
C GLY A 294 -8.24 2.15 -15.84
N ASN A 295 -8.25 1.59 -14.62
CA ASN A 295 -9.37 0.81 -14.08
C ASN A 295 -9.61 1.13 -12.61
N ASP A 296 -10.49 2.09 -12.33
CA ASP A 296 -10.84 2.53 -10.97
C ASP A 296 -11.48 1.43 -10.10
N ASN A 297 -11.91 0.35 -10.72
CA ASN A 297 -12.53 -0.81 -10.05
C ASN A 297 -11.63 -2.06 -10.05
N ALA A 298 -10.36 -1.95 -10.43
CA ALA A 298 -9.45 -3.09 -10.43
C ALA A 298 -9.42 -3.77 -9.05
N PRO A 299 -9.48 -5.11 -8.97
CA PRO A 299 -9.34 -5.83 -7.71
C PRO A 299 -8.03 -5.46 -6.99
N PHE A 300 -8.11 -5.24 -5.68
CA PHE A 300 -6.95 -4.99 -4.84
C PHE A 300 -6.98 -5.92 -3.62
N LEU A 301 -6.14 -6.95 -3.66
CA LEU A 301 -6.04 -7.96 -2.62
C LEU A 301 -4.81 -7.67 -1.75
N PHE A 302 -4.94 -7.74 -0.44
CA PHE A 302 -3.82 -7.42 0.42
C PHE A 302 -3.70 -8.34 1.64
N VAL A 303 -2.49 -8.39 2.17
CA VAL A 303 -2.12 -9.26 3.29
C VAL A 303 -2.09 -8.43 4.56
N GLU A 304 -2.83 -8.88 5.57
CA GLU A 304 -2.72 -8.40 6.93
C GLU A 304 -1.30 -8.66 7.49
N LEU A 305 -0.76 -7.78 8.33
CA LEU A 305 0.53 -8.00 8.96
C LEU A 305 0.60 -9.35 9.67
N ALA A 306 1.64 -10.11 9.39
CA ALA A 306 1.90 -11.38 10.03
C ALA A 306 2.11 -11.23 11.55
N ASN A 307 1.99 -12.32 12.28
CA ASN A 307 2.42 -12.39 13.67
C ASN A 307 3.93 -12.15 13.79
N PHE A 308 4.36 -11.51 14.89
CA PHE A 308 5.75 -11.06 15.08
C PHE A 308 6.11 -10.97 16.56
N LEU A 309 7.34 -11.28 16.94
CA LEU A 309 7.87 -11.34 18.28
C LEU A 309 7.30 -12.50 19.13
N GLU A 310 7.59 -12.48 20.42
CA GLU A 310 7.14 -13.49 21.35
C GLU A 310 5.62 -13.57 21.45
N LYS A 311 5.10 -14.75 21.77
CA LYS A 311 3.65 -14.94 21.94
C LYS A 311 3.13 -14.06 23.07
N GLN A 312 1.96 -13.52 22.84
CA GLN A 312 1.20 -12.70 23.77
C GLN A 312 1.08 -13.38 25.16
N THR A 313 1.42 -12.65 26.21
CA THR A 313 1.29 -13.08 27.60
C THR A 313 0.21 -12.31 28.36
N TYR A 314 -0.12 -11.11 27.92
CA TYR A 314 -1.18 -10.26 28.50
C TYR A 314 -2.46 -10.30 27.67
N PRO A 315 -3.63 -10.06 28.28
CA PRO A 315 -4.91 -10.13 27.57
C PRO A 315 -5.08 -9.10 26.43
N SER A 316 -4.37 -8.00 26.47
CA SER A 316 -4.35 -7.00 25.40
C SER A 316 -3.02 -6.26 25.45
N GLU A 317 -2.35 -6.18 24.32
CA GLU A 317 -1.11 -5.44 24.14
C GLU A 317 -1.38 -4.22 23.28
N ASP A 318 -0.82 -3.09 23.68
CA ASP A 318 -1.06 -1.83 23.04
C ASP A 318 0.10 -1.40 22.13
N ASP A 319 0.52 -2.33 21.32
CA ASP A 319 1.64 -2.20 20.40
C ASP A 319 1.24 -1.63 19.03
N PRO A 320 2.19 -1.15 18.25
CA PRO A 320 1.94 -0.65 16.90
C PRO A 320 1.32 -1.66 15.92
N TRP A 321 1.63 -2.95 16.07
CA TRP A 321 1.22 -4.01 15.14
C TRP A 321 -0.28 -4.23 15.05
N PRO A 322 -1.01 -4.48 16.17
CA PRO A 322 -2.46 -4.64 16.13
C PRO A 322 -3.17 -3.38 15.61
N ARG A 323 -2.61 -2.19 15.86
CA ARG A 323 -3.14 -0.93 15.33
C ARG A 323 -2.98 -0.82 13.82
N LEU A 324 -1.83 -1.26 13.29
CA LEU A 324 -1.65 -1.23 11.85
C LEU A 324 -2.55 -2.25 11.15
N ARG A 325 -2.77 -3.44 11.75
CA ARG A 325 -3.76 -4.40 11.24
C ARG A 325 -5.16 -3.77 11.18
N GLU A 326 -5.56 -3.06 12.23
CA GLU A 326 -6.82 -2.30 12.22
C GLU A 326 -6.81 -1.21 11.12
N ALA A 327 -5.72 -0.49 10.96
CA ALA A 327 -5.60 0.53 9.92
C ALA A 327 -5.72 -0.07 8.50
N GLN A 328 -5.20 -1.27 8.28
CA GLN A 328 -5.36 -1.98 7.00
C GLN A 328 -6.82 -2.26 6.67
N THR A 329 -7.68 -2.49 7.68
CA THR A 329 -9.11 -2.76 7.44
C THR A 329 -9.87 -1.58 6.84
N GLU A 330 -9.37 -0.34 6.96
CA GLU A 330 -9.99 0.83 6.33
C GLU A 330 -10.08 0.70 4.80
N ALA A 331 -9.13 0.01 4.19
CA ALA A 331 -9.14 -0.27 2.77
C ALA A 331 -10.32 -1.15 2.33
N LEU A 332 -10.90 -1.94 3.24
CA LEU A 332 -12.06 -2.78 2.96
C LEU A 332 -13.36 -1.99 2.73
N LYS A 333 -13.36 -0.69 3.02
CA LYS A 333 -14.46 0.22 2.68
C LYS A 333 -14.50 0.56 1.18
N LEU A 334 -13.39 0.34 0.47
CA LEU A 334 -13.33 0.51 -0.98
C LEU A 334 -13.92 -0.73 -1.68
N PRO A 335 -14.66 -0.56 -2.78
CA PRO A 335 -15.16 -1.69 -3.55
C PRO A 335 -14.02 -2.53 -4.12
N ASN A 336 -14.29 -3.82 -4.36
CA ASN A 336 -13.35 -4.77 -4.96
C ASN A 336 -11.99 -4.87 -4.23
N THR A 337 -12.02 -4.77 -2.89
CA THR A 337 -10.88 -5.02 -2.03
C THR A 337 -11.09 -6.28 -1.21
N ALA A 338 -10.02 -7.01 -0.92
CA ALA A 338 -10.07 -8.17 -0.04
C ALA A 338 -8.77 -8.30 0.76
N MET A 339 -8.90 -8.59 2.06
CA MET A 339 -7.79 -8.81 2.98
C MET A 339 -7.69 -10.30 3.33
N VAL A 340 -6.48 -10.84 3.32
CA VAL A 340 -6.19 -12.18 3.81
C VAL A 340 -5.34 -12.10 5.07
N SER A 341 -5.64 -12.95 6.06
CA SER A 341 -4.89 -12.95 7.31
C SER A 341 -3.64 -13.82 7.20
N THR A 342 -2.57 -13.39 7.86
CA THR A 342 -1.33 -14.14 8.07
C THR A 342 -0.92 -14.12 9.55
N ILE A 343 -1.90 -13.98 10.44
CA ILE A 343 -1.73 -13.90 11.89
C ILE A 343 -1.18 -15.20 12.52
N ASP A 344 -1.28 -16.31 11.80
CA ASP A 344 -0.89 -17.67 12.20
C ASP A 344 0.22 -18.28 11.34
N ILE A 345 0.92 -17.44 10.55
CA ILE A 345 1.86 -17.92 9.53
C ILE A 345 3.26 -18.21 10.11
N LEU A 346 3.62 -17.56 11.20
CA LEU A 346 4.87 -17.79 11.92
C LEU A 346 4.64 -18.89 12.95
N ASP A 347 5.37 -20.00 12.80
CA ASP A 347 5.32 -21.15 13.70
C ASP A 347 6.20 -20.93 14.94
N GLU A 348 5.95 -21.68 16.01
CA GLU A 348 6.75 -21.61 17.23
C GLU A 348 8.21 -22.10 17.06
N ASN A 349 8.48 -22.86 16.01
CA ASN A 349 9.81 -23.31 15.63
C ASN A 349 10.54 -22.29 14.74
N ASP A 350 9.84 -21.25 14.29
CA ASP A 350 10.44 -20.16 13.52
C ASP A 350 11.20 -19.20 14.46
N ASN A 351 12.06 -18.39 13.85
CA ASN A 351 12.66 -17.27 14.58
C ASN A 351 11.61 -16.16 14.77
N LEU A 352 10.98 -16.12 15.95
CA LEU A 352 9.91 -15.18 16.29
C LEU A 352 10.33 -13.70 16.17
N SER A 353 11.63 -13.40 16.29
CA SER A 353 12.17 -12.06 16.07
C SER A 353 12.39 -11.73 14.59
N ASN A 354 12.15 -12.68 13.68
CA ASN A 354 12.21 -12.45 12.26
C ASN A 354 10.84 -11.96 11.74
N ILE A 355 10.79 -10.72 11.31
CA ILE A 355 9.61 -10.08 10.70
C ILE A 355 9.16 -10.75 9.36
N HIS A 356 9.95 -11.71 8.87
CA HIS A 356 9.74 -12.38 7.59
C HIS A 356 9.41 -13.87 7.80
N PRO A 357 8.13 -14.23 7.98
CA PRO A 357 7.73 -15.64 8.03
C PRO A 357 8.19 -16.37 6.76
N PRO A 358 8.86 -17.53 6.86
CA PRO A 358 9.34 -18.24 5.67
C PRO A 358 8.23 -18.95 4.88
N ASN A 359 7.08 -19.22 5.48
CA ASN A 359 5.93 -19.87 4.85
C ASN A 359 5.18 -18.91 3.89
N LYS A 360 5.81 -18.54 2.78
CA LYS A 360 5.18 -17.70 1.75
C LYS A 360 4.15 -18.45 0.90
N GLN A 361 4.20 -19.77 0.89
CA GLN A 361 3.22 -20.64 0.24
C GLN A 361 1.81 -20.36 0.77
N LEU A 362 1.66 -20.31 2.09
CA LEU A 362 0.35 -20.08 2.72
C LEU A 362 -0.22 -18.70 2.40
N ALA A 363 0.62 -17.66 2.39
CA ALA A 363 0.21 -16.31 2.01
C ALA A 363 -0.24 -16.24 0.55
N GLY A 364 0.56 -16.80 -0.38
CA GLY A 364 0.20 -16.88 -1.80
C GLY A 364 -1.08 -17.67 -2.06
N LYS A 365 -1.25 -18.79 -1.37
CA LYS A 365 -2.49 -19.60 -1.43
C LYS A 365 -3.71 -18.84 -0.93
N ARG A 366 -3.62 -18.13 0.20
CA ARG A 366 -4.74 -17.33 0.73
C ARG A 366 -5.11 -16.18 -0.22
N LEU A 367 -4.13 -15.51 -0.81
CA LEU A 367 -4.38 -14.50 -1.85
C LEU A 367 -5.07 -15.12 -3.08
N SER A 368 -4.68 -16.31 -3.51
CA SER A 368 -5.33 -16.99 -4.65
C SER A 368 -6.78 -17.39 -4.34
N LEU A 369 -7.06 -17.87 -3.12
CA LEU A 369 -8.43 -18.14 -2.68
C LEU A 369 -9.29 -16.86 -2.73
N ALA A 370 -8.75 -15.74 -2.26
CA ALA A 370 -9.43 -14.45 -2.35
C ALA A 370 -9.70 -14.05 -3.80
N ALA A 371 -8.71 -14.20 -4.70
CA ALA A 371 -8.89 -13.93 -6.13
C ALA A 371 -9.96 -14.83 -6.76
N MET A 372 -9.94 -16.16 -6.51
CA MET A 372 -10.93 -17.09 -7.05
C MET A 372 -12.34 -16.72 -6.64
N ALA A 373 -12.55 -16.36 -5.37
CA ALA A 373 -13.87 -16.00 -4.85
C ALA A 373 -14.36 -14.62 -5.31
N THR A 374 -13.46 -13.61 -5.31
CA THR A 374 -13.87 -12.21 -5.50
C THR A 374 -13.69 -11.70 -6.93
N VAL A 375 -12.83 -12.35 -7.73
CA VAL A 375 -12.49 -11.91 -9.09
C VAL A 375 -12.94 -12.94 -10.14
N TYR A 376 -12.76 -14.23 -9.87
CA TYR A 376 -13.05 -15.30 -10.84
C TYR A 376 -14.38 -16.02 -10.63
N GLY A 377 -15.21 -15.54 -9.69
CA GLY A 377 -16.61 -15.91 -9.57
C GLY A 377 -16.90 -17.20 -8.81
N GLU A 378 -15.94 -17.79 -8.10
CA GLU A 378 -16.17 -18.95 -7.21
C GLU A 378 -16.85 -18.50 -5.90
N LYS A 379 -18.11 -18.08 -5.97
CA LYS A 379 -18.86 -17.46 -4.86
C LYS A 379 -19.04 -18.35 -3.63
N ASP A 380 -19.06 -19.66 -3.82
CA ASP A 380 -19.23 -20.63 -2.73
C ASP A 380 -17.92 -20.99 -2.03
N LEU A 381 -16.79 -20.48 -2.54
CA LEU A 381 -15.48 -20.73 -1.98
C LEU A 381 -15.29 -19.97 -0.66
N VAL A 382 -15.00 -20.71 0.42
CA VAL A 382 -14.61 -20.11 1.69
C VAL A 382 -13.15 -19.66 1.57
N TRP A 383 -12.92 -18.37 1.42
CA TRP A 383 -11.60 -17.79 1.11
C TRP A 383 -10.97 -17.00 2.25
N ARG A 384 -11.76 -16.62 3.26
CA ARG A 384 -11.28 -15.88 4.44
C ARG A 384 -11.81 -16.49 5.73
N GLY A 385 -11.12 -16.25 6.83
CA GLY A 385 -11.52 -16.66 8.16
C GLY A 385 -12.69 -15.85 8.72
N PRO A 386 -13.15 -16.17 9.94
CA PRO A 386 -14.20 -15.46 10.63
C PRO A 386 -13.87 -13.96 10.80
N VAL A 387 -14.84 -13.12 10.49
CA VAL A 387 -14.76 -11.65 10.61
C VAL A 387 -15.77 -11.20 11.66
N TYR A 388 -15.33 -10.37 12.61
CA TYR A 388 -16.22 -9.74 13.58
C TYR A 388 -17.37 -9.01 12.87
N ARG A 389 -18.60 -9.26 13.33
CA ARG A 389 -19.82 -8.61 12.83
C ARG A 389 -20.43 -7.68 13.89
N SER A 390 -20.68 -8.23 15.09
CA SER A 390 -21.34 -7.50 16.16
C SER A 390 -21.09 -8.13 17.52
N VAL A 391 -21.27 -7.35 18.58
CA VAL A 391 -21.26 -7.82 19.96
C VAL A 391 -22.55 -7.40 20.66
N GLU A 392 -23.07 -8.25 21.51
CA GLU A 392 -24.16 -7.97 22.44
C GLU A 392 -23.66 -8.25 23.86
N PHE A 393 -23.84 -7.27 24.77
CA PHE A 393 -23.48 -7.43 26.18
C PHE A 393 -24.75 -7.75 26.98
N LYS A 394 -24.74 -8.87 27.70
CA LYS A 394 -25.85 -9.32 28.55
C LYS A 394 -25.31 -9.77 29.90
N GLU A 395 -25.72 -9.09 30.96
CA GLU A 395 -25.25 -9.41 32.32
C GLU A 395 -23.72 -9.49 32.40
N ASN A 396 -23.18 -10.66 32.67
CA ASN A 396 -21.74 -10.93 32.76
C ASN A 396 -21.16 -11.53 31.46
N GLN A 397 -21.90 -11.52 30.36
CA GLN A 397 -21.50 -12.11 29.09
C GLN A 397 -21.32 -11.09 27.98
N ALA A 398 -20.40 -11.39 27.05
CA ALA A 398 -20.32 -10.77 25.75
C ALA A 398 -20.56 -11.82 24.67
N ILE A 399 -21.53 -11.60 23.80
CA ILE A 399 -21.92 -12.50 22.71
C ILE A 399 -21.43 -11.90 21.41
N VAL A 400 -20.35 -12.45 20.88
CA VAL A 400 -19.71 -12.00 19.63
C VAL A 400 -20.23 -12.83 18.47
N THR A 401 -20.74 -12.16 17.43
CA THR A 401 -21.21 -12.79 16.19
C THR A 401 -20.19 -12.57 15.07
N PHE A 402 -19.95 -13.62 14.30
CA PHE A 402 -19.00 -13.61 13.18
C PHE A 402 -19.69 -13.82 11.84
N ASP A 403 -19.21 -13.12 10.81
CA ASP A 403 -19.40 -13.43 9.40
C ASP A 403 -18.27 -14.35 8.90
N SER A 404 -18.44 -14.93 7.71
CA SER A 404 -17.44 -15.80 7.07
C SER A 404 -17.04 -17.04 7.90
N ALA A 405 -17.94 -17.49 8.76
CA ALA A 405 -17.75 -18.71 9.54
C ALA A 405 -17.77 -20.01 8.68
N GLY A 406 -18.18 -19.90 7.41
CA GLY A 406 -18.35 -21.07 6.55
C GLY A 406 -19.41 -22.02 7.09
N LYS A 407 -19.07 -23.30 7.27
CA LYS A 407 -19.93 -24.31 7.89
C LYS A 407 -19.95 -24.24 9.42
N GLY A 408 -19.14 -23.40 10.03
CA GLY A 408 -19.05 -23.22 11.47
C GLY A 408 -17.70 -22.68 11.93
N LEU A 409 -17.67 -22.25 13.18
CA LEU A 409 -16.45 -21.87 13.89
C LEU A 409 -15.83 -23.13 14.52
N LYS A 410 -14.50 -23.17 14.59
CA LYS A 410 -13.76 -24.20 15.30
C LYS A 410 -12.57 -23.64 16.06
N ILE A 411 -12.12 -24.40 17.03
CA ILE A 411 -10.93 -24.12 17.85
C ILE A 411 -9.79 -25.01 17.35
N LYS A 412 -8.59 -24.46 17.21
CA LYS A 412 -7.37 -25.27 17.13
C LYS A 412 -6.81 -25.48 18.53
N GLY A 413 -6.86 -26.72 19.02
CA GLY A 413 -6.55 -27.10 20.39
C GLY A 413 -7.80 -27.32 21.23
N ASP A 414 -7.61 -27.45 22.56
CA ASP A 414 -8.67 -27.90 23.48
C ASP A 414 -9.51 -26.75 24.04
N GLU A 415 -8.94 -25.54 24.15
CA GLU A 415 -9.57 -24.37 24.74
C GLU A 415 -9.52 -23.18 23.78
N LEU A 416 -10.58 -22.37 23.77
CA LEU A 416 -10.63 -21.11 23.01
C LEU A 416 -9.74 -20.06 23.69
N LYS A 417 -8.83 -19.46 22.92
CA LYS A 417 -7.88 -18.47 23.41
C LYS A 417 -7.91 -17.18 22.60
N GLY A 418 -7.32 -16.12 23.15
CA GLY A 418 -7.09 -14.85 22.46
C GLY A 418 -8.19 -13.84 22.61
N PHE A 419 -9.27 -14.17 23.34
CA PHE A 419 -10.31 -13.21 23.71
C PHE A 419 -10.01 -12.54 25.05
N ALA A 420 -10.30 -11.25 25.11
CA ALA A 420 -10.21 -10.45 26.31
C ALA A 420 -11.44 -9.59 26.50
N LEU A 421 -11.93 -9.47 27.74
CA LEU A 421 -13.04 -8.63 28.15
C LEU A 421 -12.55 -7.47 29.03
N ALA A 422 -13.19 -6.32 28.91
CA ALA A 422 -13.02 -5.21 29.82
C ALA A 422 -14.36 -4.65 30.30
N GLY A 423 -14.38 -4.17 31.54
CA GLY A 423 -15.47 -3.37 32.10
C GLY A 423 -15.21 -1.86 31.92
N SER A 424 -16.01 -1.03 32.62
CA SER A 424 -15.90 0.44 32.57
C SER A 424 -14.57 1.00 33.08
N ASN A 425 -13.73 0.19 33.71
CA ASN A 425 -12.37 0.57 34.14
C ASN A 425 -11.32 0.43 33.02
N HIS A 426 -11.71 0.02 31.81
CA HIS A 426 -10.89 -0.17 30.61
C HIS A 426 -9.74 -1.20 30.75
N ARG A 427 -9.75 -2.03 31.81
CA ARG A 427 -8.74 -3.06 32.04
C ARG A 427 -9.20 -4.37 31.43
N PHE A 428 -8.39 -4.92 30.52
CA PHE A 428 -8.67 -6.18 29.86
C PHE A 428 -8.20 -7.37 30.70
N PHE A 429 -8.99 -8.43 30.70
CA PHE A 429 -8.72 -9.72 31.32
C PHE A 429 -9.06 -10.83 30.32
N TRP A 430 -8.34 -11.95 30.40
CA TRP A 430 -8.67 -13.11 29.57
C TRP A 430 -10.09 -13.55 29.80
N ALA A 431 -10.72 -14.00 28.71
CA ALA A 431 -12.09 -14.48 28.72
C ALA A 431 -12.14 -15.96 28.35
N ASP A 432 -12.96 -16.69 29.06
CA ASP A 432 -13.40 -18.02 28.68
C ASP A 432 -14.48 -17.91 27.61
N GLY A 433 -14.45 -18.80 26.62
CA GLY A 433 -15.36 -18.72 25.49
C GLY A 433 -15.97 -20.06 25.10
N LYS A 434 -17.24 -20.02 24.68
CA LYS A 434 -17.97 -21.16 24.13
C LYS A 434 -18.49 -20.81 22.74
N ILE A 435 -18.27 -21.71 21.77
CA ILE A 435 -18.80 -21.55 20.41
C ILE A 435 -20.24 -22.06 20.36
N GLU A 436 -21.14 -21.25 19.79
CA GLU A 436 -22.53 -21.61 19.47
C GLU A 436 -22.88 -21.16 18.05
N GLY A 437 -22.73 -22.05 17.09
CA GLY A 437 -22.94 -21.75 15.67
C GLY A 437 -21.91 -20.78 15.12
N ASN A 438 -22.34 -19.59 14.71
CA ASN A 438 -21.46 -18.51 14.27
C ASN A 438 -21.18 -17.46 15.37
N ARG A 439 -21.45 -17.79 16.63
CA ARG A 439 -21.26 -16.93 17.78
C ARG A 439 -20.27 -17.51 18.77
N VAL A 440 -19.64 -16.63 19.51
CA VAL A 440 -18.78 -16.95 20.68
C VAL A 440 -19.38 -16.25 21.88
N ILE A 441 -19.73 -17.01 22.91
CA ILE A 441 -20.20 -16.49 24.20
C ILE A 441 -18.99 -16.42 25.12
N LEU A 442 -18.70 -15.22 25.62
CA LEU A 442 -17.51 -14.93 26.42
C LEU A 442 -17.92 -14.54 27.85
N THR A 443 -17.14 -15.03 28.82
CA THR A 443 -17.23 -14.65 30.24
C THR A 443 -15.85 -14.43 30.81
N SER A 444 -15.74 -13.68 31.91
CA SER A 444 -14.52 -13.55 32.71
C SER A 444 -14.85 -13.38 34.17
N GLU A 445 -14.20 -14.12 35.05
CA GLU A 445 -14.40 -13.96 36.49
C GLU A 445 -14.05 -12.56 36.99
N ALA A 446 -13.06 -11.92 36.36
CA ALA A 446 -12.58 -10.59 36.69
C ALA A 446 -13.49 -9.45 36.16
N VAL A 447 -14.39 -9.73 35.21
CA VAL A 447 -15.23 -8.72 34.54
C VAL A 447 -16.70 -9.09 34.66
N LYS A 448 -17.39 -8.54 35.66
CA LYS A 448 -18.81 -8.84 35.93
C LYS A 448 -19.77 -8.11 34.99
N GLN A 449 -19.36 -7.00 34.42
CA GLN A 449 -20.13 -6.18 33.47
C GLN A 449 -19.23 -5.82 32.30
N PRO A 450 -19.11 -6.69 31.29
CA PRO A 450 -18.28 -6.39 30.14
C PRO A 450 -18.90 -5.29 29.28
N VAL A 451 -18.06 -4.38 28.78
CA VAL A 451 -18.43 -3.30 27.85
C VAL A 451 -17.55 -3.28 26.61
N ALA A 452 -16.46 -4.07 26.61
CA ALA A 452 -15.57 -4.19 25.46
C ALA A 452 -15.01 -5.61 25.33
N VAL A 453 -14.74 -5.99 24.07
CA VAL A 453 -14.10 -7.24 23.66
C VAL A 453 -12.93 -6.93 22.75
N ARG A 454 -11.80 -7.61 22.96
CA ARG A 454 -10.70 -7.70 21.98
C ARG A 454 -10.40 -9.15 21.66
N TYR A 455 -10.02 -9.42 20.41
CA TYR A 455 -9.54 -10.71 19.95
C TYR A 455 -8.27 -10.54 19.14
N GLY A 456 -7.24 -11.32 19.47
CA GLY A 456 -5.97 -11.30 18.74
C GLY A 456 -5.26 -9.94 18.75
N TRP A 457 -5.49 -9.12 19.78
CA TRP A 457 -4.96 -7.76 19.88
C TRP A 457 -3.56 -7.75 20.49
N ALA A 458 -2.56 -8.15 19.68
CA ALA A 458 -1.16 -8.22 20.05
C ALA A 458 -0.26 -8.31 18.81
N ASN A 459 1.06 -8.17 18.99
CA ASN A 459 2.03 -8.41 17.93
C ASN A 459 1.98 -9.87 17.46
N ASN A 460 2.06 -10.82 18.40
CA ASN A 460 1.96 -12.26 18.15
C ASN A 460 0.85 -12.87 19.04
N PRO A 461 -0.40 -12.78 18.61
CA PRO A 461 -1.54 -13.18 19.43
C PRO A 461 -1.63 -14.71 19.60
N VAL A 462 -2.22 -15.11 20.73
CA VAL A 462 -2.51 -16.52 21.04
C VAL A 462 -3.87 -16.99 20.51
N GLY A 463 -4.55 -16.19 19.68
CA GLY A 463 -5.85 -16.49 19.13
C GLY A 463 -5.85 -17.79 18.31
N ASN A 464 -6.85 -18.65 18.56
CA ASN A 464 -6.97 -19.97 17.92
C ASN A 464 -8.36 -20.25 17.37
N LEU A 465 -9.17 -19.21 17.13
CA LEU A 465 -10.45 -19.31 16.46
C LEU A 465 -10.26 -19.41 14.95
N TYR A 466 -10.87 -20.39 14.33
CA TYR A 466 -10.84 -20.65 12.89
C TYR A 466 -12.25 -20.94 12.37
N ASN A 467 -12.39 -21.00 11.07
CA ASN A 467 -13.54 -21.65 10.44
C ASN A 467 -13.18 -23.08 9.97
N GLU A 468 -14.18 -23.82 9.49
CA GLU A 468 -14.00 -25.20 9.01
C GLU A 468 -13.06 -25.34 7.79
N ALA A 469 -12.74 -24.23 7.11
CA ALA A 469 -11.75 -24.21 6.02
C ALA A 469 -10.31 -23.97 6.51
N ASP A 470 -10.05 -24.05 7.81
CA ASP A 470 -8.75 -23.79 8.45
C ASP A 470 -8.21 -22.36 8.25
N LEU A 471 -9.10 -21.39 8.07
CA LEU A 471 -8.72 -19.99 7.97
C LEU A 471 -8.90 -19.29 9.33
N PRO A 472 -7.89 -18.55 9.83
CA PRO A 472 -7.92 -17.93 11.15
C PRO A 472 -8.87 -16.74 11.19
N ALA A 473 -9.51 -16.51 12.34
CA ALA A 473 -10.30 -15.32 12.58
C ALA A 473 -9.40 -14.07 12.59
N PHE A 474 -9.91 -12.99 12.00
CA PHE A 474 -9.22 -11.70 12.01
C PHE A 474 -9.22 -11.08 13.41
N PRO A 475 -8.14 -10.41 13.81
CA PRO A 475 -8.11 -9.61 15.02
C PRO A 475 -9.15 -8.48 14.97
N PHE A 476 -9.70 -8.15 16.12
CA PHE A 476 -10.61 -7.01 16.23
C PHE A 476 -10.64 -6.47 17.65
N ARG A 477 -11.18 -5.25 17.78
CA ARG A 477 -11.64 -4.67 19.04
C ARG A 477 -13.04 -4.05 18.85
N THR A 478 -13.79 -3.98 19.92
CA THR A 478 -15.12 -3.37 19.94
C THR A 478 -15.13 -1.98 20.59
N ASP A 479 -14.04 -1.62 21.23
CA ASP A 479 -13.83 -0.34 21.89
C ASP A 479 -13.21 0.69 20.92
N ASN A 480 -13.41 1.96 21.24
CA ASN A 480 -12.77 3.11 20.61
C ASN A 480 -11.85 3.86 21.57
N TRP A 481 -11.49 3.21 22.70
CA TRP A 481 -10.72 3.86 23.73
C TRP A 481 -9.33 4.26 23.23
N LEU A 482 -8.85 5.36 23.82
CA LEU A 482 -7.47 5.78 23.68
C LEU A 482 -6.56 4.66 24.21
N LEU A 483 -5.61 4.31 23.42
CA LEU A 483 -4.59 3.39 23.82
C LEU A 483 -3.47 4.24 24.49
N ASN A 484 -2.89 3.77 25.61
CA ASN A 484 -1.81 4.48 26.34
C ASN A 484 -0.67 4.93 25.42
N TRP A 485 -0.48 4.20 24.33
CA TRP A 485 0.49 4.53 23.31
C TRP A 485 0.20 5.84 22.54
N ASP A 486 -1.07 6.25 22.40
CA ASP A 486 -1.41 7.52 21.73
C ASP A 486 -0.85 8.70 22.54
N GLU A 487 -0.94 8.68 23.88
CA GLU A 487 -0.36 9.69 24.75
C GLU A 487 1.17 9.69 24.64
N SER A 488 1.83 8.54 24.81
CA SER A 488 3.29 8.39 24.66
C SER A 488 3.77 8.79 23.27
N ARG A 489 2.97 8.52 22.23
CA ARG A 489 3.26 8.94 20.88
C ARG A 489 3.16 10.44 20.71
N PHE A 490 2.12 11.06 21.24
CA PHE A 490 2.01 12.52 21.19
C PHE A 490 3.14 13.20 21.96
N GLU A 491 3.59 12.60 23.05
CA GLU A 491 4.78 13.05 23.77
C GLU A 491 6.07 12.89 22.95
N ALA A 492 6.19 11.81 22.17
CA ALA A 492 7.34 11.57 21.30
C ALA A 492 7.35 12.44 20.03
N MET A 493 6.18 12.92 19.57
CA MET A 493 6.09 13.81 18.40
C MET A 493 6.80 15.13 18.66
N SER A 494 7.44 15.67 17.65
CA SER A 494 7.87 17.06 17.66
C SER A 494 6.66 18.01 17.75
N PHE A 495 6.91 19.25 18.13
CA PHE A 495 5.86 20.27 18.19
C PHE A 495 5.11 20.43 16.86
N LEU A 496 5.83 20.43 15.74
CA LEU A 496 5.24 20.59 14.41
C LEU A 496 4.45 19.36 13.96
N GLU A 497 4.92 18.15 14.27
CA GLU A 497 4.19 16.90 13.97
C GLU A 497 2.87 16.83 14.72
N LEU A 498 2.89 17.22 15.99
CA LEU A 498 1.69 17.24 16.82
C LEU A 498 0.70 18.30 16.35
N ALA A 499 1.17 19.50 15.97
CA ALA A 499 0.35 20.54 15.38
C ALA A 499 -0.28 20.08 14.05
N ALA A 500 0.46 19.35 13.23
CA ALA A 500 -0.03 18.77 11.98
C ALA A 500 -1.08 17.67 12.23
N TYR A 501 -0.88 16.83 13.26
CA TYR A 501 -1.87 15.85 13.69
C TYR A 501 -3.20 16.52 14.08
N ILE A 502 -3.15 17.56 14.90
CA ILE A 502 -4.33 18.30 15.34
C ILE A 502 -5.04 18.95 14.14
N GLN A 503 -4.29 19.59 13.25
CA GLN A 503 -4.83 20.20 12.03
C GLN A 503 -5.68 19.24 11.20
N ARG A 504 -5.28 17.99 11.11
CA ARG A 504 -6.02 16.96 10.36
C ARG A 504 -7.28 16.48 11.06
N ASN A 505 -7.21 16.37 12.37
CA ASN A 505 -8.24 15.69 13.16
C ASN A 505 -9.26 16.66 13.76
N ILE A 506 -9.06 17.98 13.68
CA ILE A 506 -10.08 18.98 14.02
C ILE A 506 -11.21 18.90 13.00
N GLN A 507 -12.35 18.43 13.47
CA GLN A 507 -13.52 18.17 12.63
C GLN A 507 -14.13 19.46 12.05
N PRO A 508 -14.48 19.47 10.75
CA PRO A 508 -15.18 20.59 10.13
C PRO A 508 -16.60 20.83 10.69
N SER A 509 -17.14 19.85 11.44
CA SER A 509 -18.50 19.91 12.00
C SER A 509 -18.72 20.93 13.11
N LYS A 510 -17.65 21.47 13.70
CA LYS A 510 -17.71 22.53 14.74
C LYS A 510 -16.91 23.76 14.27
N PRO A 511 -17.54 24.68 13.52
CA PRO A 511 -16.84 25.83 12.91
C PRO A 511 -16.14 26.72 13.95
N GLU A 512 -16.67 26.83 15.15
CA GLU A 512 -16.08 27.64 16.23
C GLU A 512 -14.74 27.05 16.69
N ILE A 513 -14.67 25.73 16.88
CA ILE A 513 -13.45 25.02 17.28
C ILE A 513 -12.40 25.17 16.19
N LYS A 514 -12.80 24.95 14.94
CA LYS A 514 -11.92 25.10 13.79
C LYS A 514 -11.37 26.52 13.67
N SER A 515 -12.21 27.54 13.85
CA SER A 515 -11.78 28.94 13.79
C SER A 515 -10.72 29.27 14.84
N VAL A 516 -10.89 28.82 16.09
CA VAL A 516 -9.90 29.04 17.16
C VAL A 516 -8.60 28.28 16.86
N TRP A 517 -8.69 27.06 16.31
CA TRP A 517 -7.52 26.32 15.89
C TRP A 517 -6.77 27.00 14.73
N ASP A 518 -7.48 27.48 13.72
CA ASP A 518 -6.87 28.17 12.56
C ASP A 518 -6.07 29.42 13.01
N GLU A 519 -6.53 30.10 14.06
CA GLU A 519 -5.79 31.19 14.69
C GLU A 519 -4.54 30.68 15.45
N ALA A 520 -4.67 29.60 16.23
CA ALA A 520 -3.53 28.96 16.89
C ALA A 520 -2.47 28.50 15.89
N TYR A 521 -2.90 27.84 14.83
CA TYR A 521 -2.03 27.35 13.77
C TYR A 521 -1.35 28.47 12.98
N ARG A 522 -2.05 29.60 12.79
CA ARG A 522 -1.42 30.82 12.24
C ARG A 522 -0.33 31.34 13.18
N GLY A 523 -0.60 31.36 14.50
CA GLY A 523 0.40 31.71 15.50
C GLY A 523 1.64 30.83 15.45
N ILE A 524 1.46 29.50 15.25
CA ILE A 524 2.56 28.55 15.08
C ILE A 524 3.39 28.92 13.84
N LYS A 525 2.74 29.15 12.69
CA LYS A 525 3.41 29.50 11.44
C LYS A 525 4.17 30.83 11.46
N THR A 526 3.70 31.78 12.27
CA THR A 526 4.29 33.11 12.40
C THR A 526 5.22 33.26 13.61
N ASP A 527 5.49 32.16 14.32
CA ASP A 527 6.25 32.12 15.58
C ASP A 527 5.68 33.07 16.67
N ASN A 528 4.37 33.32 16.63
CA ASN A 528 3.67 34.11 17.63
C ASN A 528 3.26 33.22 18.81
N LYS A 529 4.19 32.97 19.71
CA LYS A 529 4.03 32.10 20.86
C LYS A 529 2.86 32.51 21.78
N LEU A 530 2.68 33.81 22.00
CA LEU A 530 1.60 34.31 22.88
C LEU A 530 0.22 34.01 22.30
N LEU A 531 0.00 34.32 21.02
CA LEU A 531 -1.25 34.01 20.31
C LEU A 531 -1.54 32.50 20.34
N THR A 532 -0.52 31.69 20.05
CA THR A 532 -0.64 30.23 20.03
C THR A 532 -1.07 29.70 21.41
N VAL A 533 -0.40 30.11 22.48
CA VAL A 533 -0.74 29.69 23.86
C VAL A 533 -2.17 30.08 24.23
N GLN A 534 -2.58 31.30 23.94
CA GLN A 534 -3.94 31.78 24.26
C GLN A 534 -5.02 30.96 23.53
N ARG A 535 -4.81 30.68 22.24
CA ARG A 535 -5.77 29.91 21.43
C ARG A 535 -5.82 28.43 21.80
N LEU A 536 -4.68 27.81 22.07
CA LEU A 536 -4.64 26.42 22.57
C LEU A 536 -5.34 26.31 23.92
N GLN A 537 -5.13 27.26 24.85
CA GLN A 537 -5.82 27.27 26.12
C GLN A 537 -7.34 27.41 25.96
N THR A 538 -7.79 28.23 25.00
CA THR A 538 -9.20 28.36 24.67
C THR A 538 -9.81 27.05 24.17
N LEU A 539 -9.07 26.31 23.31
CA LEU A 539 -9.52 25.01 22.79
C LEU A 539 -9.62 23.94 23.88
N ILE A 540 -8.61 23.87 24.76
CA ILE A 540 -8.57 22.88 25.85
C ILE A 540 -9.72 23.10 26.86
N ASN A 541 -10.11 24.36 27.05
CA ASN A 541 -11.25 24.69 27.94
C ASN A 541 -12.62 24.42 27.29
N GLN A 542 -12.67 24.04 26.01
CA GLN A 542 -13.89 23.59 25.34
C GLN A 542 -14.01 22.08 25.52
N GLU A 543 -15.20 21.58 25.86
CA GLU A 543 -15.44 20.13 25.87
C GLU A 543 -15.36 19.58 24.43
N LEU A 544 -14.23 18.92 24.13
CA LEU A 544 -14.02 18.23 22.87
C LEU A 544 -14.55 16.81 23.00
N GLU A 545 -15.40 16.40 22.06
CA GLU A 545 -15.92 15.02 22.01
C GLU A 545 -14.82 13.99 21.64
N ASP A 546 -13.75 14.44 20.99
CA ASP A 546 -12.59 13.62 20.60
C ASP A 546 -11.52 13.72 21.69
N GLU A 547 -11.45 12.71 22.57
CA GLU A 547 -10.47 12.62 23.65
C GLU A 547 -9.02 12.64 23.13
N LYS A 548 -8.75 12.06 21.95
CA LYS A 548 -7.40 12.07 21.34
C LYS A 548 -6.97 13.47 20.97
N LEU A 549 -7.90 14.23 20.42
CA LEU A 549 -7.65 15.62 20.05
C LEU A 549 -7.42 16.48 21.32
N ALA A 550 -8.16 16.22 22.39
CA ALA A 550 -7.96 16.90 23.67
C ALA A 550 -6.56 16.64 24.23
N ILE A 551 -6.14 15.37 24.31
CA ILE A 551 -4.79 14.99 24.78
C ILE A 551 -3.71 15.58 23.87
N ALA A 552 -3.87 15.52 22.57
CA ALA A 552 -2.91 16.08 21.62
C ALA A 552 -2.75 17.61 21.82
N LEU A 553 -3.83 18.33 22.07
CA LEU A 553 -3.81 19.76 22.35
C LEU A 553 -3.11 20.10 23.68
N GLU A 554 -3.36 19.31 24.74
CA GLU A 554 -2.70 19.46 26.03
C GLU A 554 -1.19 19.27 25.93
N ILE A 555 -0.76 18.20 25.24
CA ILE A 555 0.66 17.91 25.00
C ILE A 555 1.30 19.00 24.14
N LEU A 556 0.61 19.50 23.10
CA LEU A 556 1.10 20.59 22.28
C LEU A 556 1.33 21.87 23.09
N LEU A 557 0.36 22.20 23.98
CA LEU A 557 0.48 23.34 24.88
C LEU A 557 1.64 23.17 25.87
N LYS A 558 1.82 21.94 26.42
CA LYS A 558 2.92 21.59 27.32
C LYS A 558 4.28 21.79 26.64
N LYS A 559 4.45 21.29 25.41
CA LYS A 559 5.67 21.49 24.61
C LYS A 559 5.97 22.96 24.32
N LEU A 560 4.94 23.74 24.07
CA LEU A 560 5.10 25.18 23.81
C LEU A 560 5.51 25.98 25.06
N LYS A 561 5.00 25.60 26.24
CA LYS A 561 5.31 26.23 27.51
C LYS A 561 6.68 25.83 28.06
N PHE A 562 7.07 24.57 27.87
CA PHE A 562 8.26 23.97 28.48
C PHE A 562 9.12 23.22 27.42
N PRO A 563 9.78 23.92 26.50
CA PRO A 563 10.48 23.30 25.39
C PRO A 563 11.74 22.50 25.79
N PHE A 564 12.14 22.52 27.07
CA PHE A 564 13.32 21.79 27.59
C PHE A 564 12.97 20.64 28.54
N LEU A 565 11.69 20.28 28.71
CA LEU A 565 11.24 19.26 29.67
C LEU A 565 10.73 17.96 29.01
N LEU A 566 10.79 17.89 27.70
CA LEU A 566 10.32 16.71 26.93
C LEU A 566 11.34 16.33 25.86
#